data_40701aacf6ca735f63b802c5e7dd59f9
#
_entry.id   40701aacf6ca735f63b802c5e7dd59f9
#
_cell.length_a   1.000
_cell.length_b   1.000
_cell.length_c   1.000
_cell.angle_alpha   90.00
_cell.angle_beta   90.00
_cell.angle_gamma   90.00
#
_symmetry.space_group_name_H-M   'P 1'
#
loop_
_entity.id
_entity.type
_entity.pdbx_description
1 polymer ?
#
loop_
_entity_poly.entity_id
_entity_poly.type
_entity_poly.pdbx_seq_one_letter_code
_entity_poly.pdbx_strand_id
1 'polypeptide(L)'
;SETIHPIVELKMDYTTVELREIVDLVKRKGLLERTVFISMHLLALLRLKDIGIPASRLQYVYGAVGGNKWTKVSDELIAWLTENEISLDSRYTLVSKEDVEKLHKAGLFVNVWTVNKEEEMKRLLDEVGVDMVTTEYYFE
;
A
#
# COMPACT_ATOMS: atom_id res chain seq x y z
N SER A 1 19.63 -4.54 8.59
CA SER A 1 20.03 -4.15 7.23
C SER A 1 19.40 -2.82 6.85
N GLU A 2 20.17 -1.90 6.32
CA GLU A 2 19.68 -0.59 5.84
C GLU A 2 18.74 -0.70 4.63
N THR A 3 18.69 -1.88 4.01
CA THR A 3 17.86 -2.15 2.84
C THR A 3 16.46 -2.67 3.16
N ILE A 4 16.18 -3.01 4.43
CA ILE A 4 14.86 -3.50 4.84
C ILE A 4 13.95 -2.32 5.19
N HIS A 5 12.80 -2.27 4.55
CA HIS A 5 11.72 -1.33 4.83
C HIS A 5 10.61 -2.05 5.59
N PRO A 6 10.40 -1.77 6.88
CA PRO A 6 9.30 -2.34 7.62
C PRO A 6 7.95 -1.91 7.05
N ILE A 7 7.00 -2.84 7.00
CA ILE A 7 5.61 -2.55 6.66
C ILE A 7 4.77 -2.79 7.91
N VAL A 8 4.05 -1.77 8.33
CA VAL A 8 3.12 -1.82 9.47
C VAL A 8 1.70 -1.78 8.94
N GLU A 9 0.98 -2.88 9.12
CA GLU A 9 -0.43 -2.94 8.75
C GLU A 9 -1.32 -2.55 9.93
N LEU A 10 -2.18 -1.55 9.69
CA LEU A 10 -3.18 -1.11 10.65
C LEU A 10 -4.49 -1.84 10.37
N LYS A 11 -4.80 -2.82 11.21
CA LYS A 11 -5.97 -3.72 11.06
C LYS A 11 -7.28 -3.11 11.53
N MET A 12 -7.25 -1.96 12.17
CA MET A 12 -8.41 -1.31 12.77
C MET A 12 -8.42 0.19 12.44
N ASP A 13 -9.57 0.80 12.63
CA ASP A 13 -9.72 2.26 12.53
C ASP A 13 -9.28 2.91 13.86
N TYR A 14 -7.97 3.00 14.04
CA TYR A 14 -7.36 3.58 15.23
C TYR A 14 -7.64 5.08 15.36
N THR A 15 -7.81 5.54 16.60
CA THR A 15 -7.89 6.97 16.92
C THR A 15 -6.55 7.66 16.66
N THR A 16 -6.57 8.99 16.55
CA THR A 16 -5.34 9.78 16.38
C THR A 16 -4.37 9.58 17.56
N VAL A 17 -4.89 9.41 18.80
CA VAL A 17 -4.05 9.16 19.97
C VAL A 17 -3.34 7.81 19.86
N GLU A 18 -4.06 6.75 19.51
CA GLU A 18 -3.48 5.42 19.32
C GLU A 18 -2.44 5.41 18.19
N LEU A 19 -2.73 6.10 17.08
CA LEU A 19 -1.80 6.21 15.96
C LEU A 19 -0.53 6.96 16.33
N ARG A 20 -0.62 8.00 17.15
CA ARG A 20 0.57 8.70 17.69
C ARG A 20 1.43 7.77 18.52
N GLU A 21 0.84 6.92 19.36
CA GLU A 21 1.56 5.93 20.15
C GLU A 21 2.29 4.91 19.25
N ILE A 22 1.63 4.44 18.19
CA ILE A 22 2.23 3.51 17.21
C ILE A 22 3.42 4.20 16.50
N VAL A 23 3.22 5.40 16.00
CA VAL A 23 4.27 6.19 15.33
C VAL A 23 5.45 6.45 16.26
N ASP A 24 5.20 6.83 17.51
CA ASP A 24 6.24 7.07 18.49
C ASP A 24 7.03 5.79 18.81
N LEU A 25 6.38 4.64 18.88
CA LEU A 25 7.05 3.36 19.06
C LEU A 25 8.01 3.07 17.90
N VAL A 26 7.54 3.21 16.66
CA VAL A 26 8.34 2.99 15.46
C VAL A 26 9.52 3.98 15.41
N LYS A 27 9.27 5.23 15.77
CA LYS A 27 10.30 6.28 15.83
C LYS A 27 11.38 5.96 16.88
N ARG A 28 10.99 5.52 18.08
CA ARG A 28 11.95 5.11 19.14
C ARG A 28 12.84 3.94 18.71
N LYS A 29 12.36 3.10 17.79
CA LYS A 29 13.16 2.01 17.22
C LYS A 29 14.07 2.46 16.06
N GLY A 30 14.07 3.75 15.70
CA GLY A 30 14.86 4.28 14.59
C GLY A 30 14.41 3.82 13.21
N LEU A 31 13.15 3.39 13.08
CA LEU A 31 12.62 2.77 11.86
C LEU A 31 11.66 3.68 11.07
N LEU A 32 11.23 4.81 11.65
CA LEU A 32 10.13 5.60 11.12
C LEU A 32 10.38 6.07 9.68
N GLU A 33 11.58 6.54 9.37
CA GLU A 33 11.92 7.12 8.06
C GLU A 33 11.83 6.12 6.91
N ARG A 34 11.84 4.83 7.20
CA ARG A 34 11.77 3.75 6.21
C ARG A 34 10.55 2.84 6.37
N THR A 35 9.66 3.14 7.31
CA THR A 35 8.44 2.36 7.54
C THR A 35 7.33 2.80 6.59
N VAL A 36 6.70 1.83 5.94
CA VAL A 36 5.47 2.02 5.16
C VAL A 36 4.29 1.57 6.02
N PHE A 37 3.26 2.39 6.10
CA PHE A 37 2.01 2.05 6.77
C PHE A 37 0.96 1.68 5.74
N ILE A 38 0.32 0.54 5.95
CA ILE A 38 -0.75 0.06 5.09
C ILE A 38 -2.02 -0.16 5.89
N SER A 39 -3.18 0.07 5.30
CA SER A 39 -4.48 -0.19 5.93
C SER A 39 -5.60 -0.29 4.90
N MET A 40 -6.61 -1.09 5.22
CA MET A 40 -7.92 -1.03 4.54
C MET A 40 -8.81 0.08 5.10
N HIS A 41 -8.42 0.71 6.20
CA HIS A 41 -9.16 1.77 6.87
C HIS A 41 -8.64 3.14 6.39
N LEU A 42 -9.34 3.76 5.46
CA LEU A 42 -8.95 5.04 4.87
C LEU A 42 -8.77 6.15 5.91
N LEU A 43 -9.63 6.19 6.93
CA LEU A 43 -9.52 7.19 7.99
C LEU A 43 -8.23 7.06 8.79
N ALA A 44 -7.76 5.84 9.03
CA ALA A 44 -6.47 5.62 9.70
C ALA A 44 -5.31 6.20 8.88
N LEU A 45 -5.32 6.02 7.57
CA LEU A 45 -4.30 6.58 6.67
C LEU A 45 -4.36 8.12 6.63
N LEU A 46 -5.55 8.71 6.57
CA LEU A 46 -5.72 10.16 6.61
C LEU A 46 -5.24 10.75 7.94
N ARG A 47 -5.54 10.09 9.07
CA ARG A 47 -5.04 10.50 10.39
C ARG A 47 -3.52 10.41 10.48
N LEU A 48 -2.89 9.39 9.89
CA LEU A 48 -1.43 9.30 9.82
C LEU A 48 -0.84 10.44 8.99
N LYS A 49 -1.46 10.79 7.89
CA LYS A 49 -1.07 11.95 7.07
C LYS A 49 -1.13 13.25 7.88
N ASP A 50 -2.20 13.45 8.64
CA ASP A 50 -2.37 14.63 9.52
C ASP A 50 -1.33 14.68 10.65
N ILE A 51 -0.86 13.54 11.13
CA ILE A 51 0.23 13.45 12.13
C ILE A 51 1.60 13.79 11.51
N GLY A 52 1.71 13.77 10.17
CA GLY A 52 2.93 14.12 9.46
C GLY A 52 3.65 12.96 8.79
N ILE A 53 3.02 11.78 8.68
CA ILE A 53 3.58 10.69 7.87
C ILE A 53 3.45 11.06 6.39
N PRO A 54 4.56 11.06 5.62
CA PRO A 54 4.51 11.39 4.21
C PRO A 54 3.62 10.44 3.41
N ALA A 55 2.90 10.99 2.44
CA ALA A 55 2.02 10.24 1.56
C ALA A 55 2.72 9.07 0.85
N SER A 56 4.00 9.24 0.51
CA SER A 56 4.83 8.19 -0.11
C SER A 56 5.01 6.93 0.75
N ARG A 57 4.65 6.99 2.03
CA ARG A 57 4.72 5.87 2.97
C ARG A 57 3.36 5.41 3.48
N LEU A 58 2.28 5.79 2.79
CA LEU A 58 0.91 5.41 3.08
C LEU A 58 0.34 4.64 1.90
N GLN A 59 -0.22 3.43 2.15
CA GLN A 59 -0.83 2.62 1.10
C GLN A 59 -2.20 2.12 1.54
N TYR A 60 -3.17 2.25 0.66
CA TYR A 60 -4.53 1.72 0.85
C TYR A 60 -4.60 0.26 0.39
N VAL A 61 -4.97 -0.62 1.32
CA VAL A 61 -5.15 -2.05 1.06
C VAL A 61 -6.52 -2.28 0.45
N TYR A 62 -6.55 -2.70 -0.82
CA TYR A 62 -7.76 -2.91 -1.60
C TYR A 62 -7.96 -4.38 -1.98
N GLY A 63 -9.16 -4.92 -1.73
CA GLY A 63 -9.50 -6.29 -2.06
C GLY A 63 -9.27 -7.31 -0.94
N ALA A 64 -9.04 -6.85 0.31
CA ALA A 64 -8.67 -7.73 1.42
C ALA A 64 -9.82 -8.53 2.03
N VAL A 65 -11.02 -7.97 2.06
CA VAL A 65 -12.20 -8.57 2.72
C VAL A 65 -13.35 -8.69 1.72
N GLY A 66 -14.14 -9.76 1.82
CA GLY A 66 -15.36 -9.90 1.02
C GLY A 66 -15.26 -10.85 -0.20
N GLY A 67 -14.16 -11.55 -0.37
CA GLY A 67 -14.02 -12.59 -1.41
C GLY A 67 -14.19 -12.03 -2.82
N ASN A 68 -15.09 -12.66 -3.60
CA ASN A 68 -15.34 -12.29 -5.00
C ASN A 68 -16.20 -11.03 -5.21
N LYS A 69 -16.51 -10.29 -4.16
CA LYS A 69 -17.33 -9.06 -4.23
C LYS A 69 -16.55 -7.83 -4.68
N TRP A 70 -15.23 -7.92 -4.71
CA TRP A 70 -14.39 -6.80 -5.12
C TRP A 70 -14.40 -6.63 -6.64
N THR A 71 -14.68 -5.42 -7.07
CA THR A 71 -14.54 -5.01 -8.46
C THR A 71 -13.10 -4.62 -8.75
N LYS A 72 -12.75 -4.57 -10.03
CA LYS A 72 -11.46 -3.99 -10.45
C LYS A 72 -11.34 -2.55 -9.95
N VAL A 73 -10.10 -2.11 -9.79
CA VAL A 73 -9.80 -0.72 -9.43
C VAL A 73 -10.53 0.22 -10.40
N SER A 74 -11.24 1.19 -9.84
CA SER A 74 -12.05 2.15 -10.59
C SER A 74 -11.33 3.47 -10.78
N ASP A 75 -11.76 4.24 -11.76
CA ASP A 75 -11.26 5.60 -11.97
C ASP A 75 -11.59 6.51 -10.79
N GLU A 76 -12.73 6.30 -10.12
CA GLU A 76 -13.11 7.01 -8.91
C GLU A 76 -12.15 6.74 -7.75
N LEU A 77 -11.74 5.48 -7.57
CA LEU A 77 -10.75 5.13 -6.56
C LEU A 77 -9.39 5.78 -6.87
N ILE A 78 -8.95 5.71 -8.13
CA ILE A 78 -7.69 6.35 -8.56
C ILE A 78 -7.74 7.85 -8.33
N ALA A 79 -8.84 8.51 -8.66
CA ALA A 79 -9.03 9.94 -8.43
C ALA A 79 -8.95 10.29 -6.93
N TRP A 80 -9.61 9.49 -6.09
CA TRP A 80 -9.57 9.68 -4.63
C TRP A 80 -8.14 9.49 -4.07
N LEU A 81 -7.44 8.44 -4.49
CA LEU A 81 -6.06 8.18 -4.08
C LEU A 81 -5.13 9.31 -4.52
N THR A 82 -5.32 9.81 -5.74
CA THR A 82 -4.55 10.93 -6.29
C THR A 82 -4.77 12.21 -5.49
N GLU A 83 -6.03 12.55 -5.20
CA GLU A 83 -6.38 13.74 -4.43
C GLU A 83 -5.80 13.69 -3.00
N ASN A 84 -5.83 12.52 -2.37
CA ASN A 84 -5.34 12.35 -1.00
C ASN A 84 -3.85 11.96 -0.93
N GLU A 85 -3.20 11.74 -2.07
CA GLU A 85 -1.79 11.36 -2.18
C GLU A 85 -1.48 10.06 -1.42
N ILE A 86 -2.36 9.06 -1.54
CA ILE A 86 -2.21 7.74 -0.92
C ILE A 86 -1.96 6.71 -2.01
N SER A 87 -0.92 5.89 -1.86
CA SER A 87 -0.57 4.83 -2.79
C SER A 87 -1.49 3.61 -2.66
N LEU A 88 -1.45 2.72 -3.64
CA LEU A 88 -2.32 1.54 -3.70
C LEU A 88 -1.57 0.28 -3.31
N ASP A 89 -2.21 -0.55 -2.49
CA ASP A 89 -1.79 -1.91 -2.16
C ASP A 89 -2.96 -2.87 -2.47
N SER A 90 -2.99 -3.42 -3.68
CA SER A 90 -4.16 -4.13 -4.20
C SER A 90 -3.93 -5.63 -4.33
N ARG A 91 -5.02 -6.39 -4.23
CA ARG A 91 -5.02 -7.75 -4.78
C ARG A 91 -4.62 -7.68 -6.26
N TYR A 92 -3.62 -8.47 -6.66
CA TYR A 92 -3.00 -8.36 -8.00
C TYR A 92 -3.97 -8.58 -9.16
N THR A 93 -5.07 -9.32 -8.93
CA THR A 93 -6.09 -9.58 -9.96
C THR A 93 -7.02 -8.41 -10.23
N LEU A 94 -6.98 -7.35 -9.41
CA LEU A 94 -7.89 -6.21 -9.46
C LEU A 94 -7.29 -4.97 -10.13
N VAL A 95 -5.99 -4.96 -10.38
CA VAL A 95 -5.27 -3.82 -10.96
C VAL A 95 -4.76 -4.15 -12.36
N SER A 96 -4.91 -3.21 -13.28
CA SER A 96 -4.42 -3.31 -14.65
C SER A 96 -3.18 -2.46 -14.88
N LYS A 97 -2.50 -2.68 -16.00
CA LYS A 97 -1.40 -1.82 -16.45
C LYS A 97 -1.82 -0.35 -16.58
N GLU A 98 -3.01 -0.11 -17.13
CA GLU A 98 -3.54 1.25 -17.27
C GLU A 98 -3.76 1.93 -15.91
N ASP A 99 -4.22 1.20 -14.91
CA ASP A 99 -4.37 1.72 -13.55
C ASP A 99 -3.01 2.10 -12.95
N VAL A 100 -2.01 1.24 -13.13
CA VAL A 100 -0.63 1.51 -12.68
C VAL A 100 -0.08 2.78 -13.34
N GLU A 101 -0.27 2.93 -14.66
CA GLU A 101 0.19 4.12 -15.39
C GLU A 101 -0.48 5.40 -14.88
N LYS A 102 -1.79 5.36 -14.57
CA LYS A 102 -2.52 6.50 -14.01
C LYS A 102 -1.99 6.86 -12.61
N LEU A 103 -1.75 5.87 -11.76
CA LEU A 103 -1.20 6.08 -10.42
C LEU A 103 0.23 6.62 -10.46
N HIS A 104 1.08 6.08 -11.35
CA HIS A 104 2.43 6.59 -11.56
C HIS A 104 2.45 8.05 -12.04
N LYS A 105 1.55 8.43 -12.96
CA LYS A 105 1.41 9.84 -13.39
C LYS A 105 1.05 10.77 -12.24
N ALA A 106 0.33 10.27 -11.24
CA ALA A 106 -0.01 11.01 -10.03
C ALA A 106 1.13 11.00 -8.99
N GLY A 107 2.27 10.35 -9.27
CA GLY A 107 3.39 10.20 -8.34
C GLY A 107 3.17 9.17 -7.24
N LEU A 108 2.21 8.26 -7.42
CA LEU A 108 1.86 7.22 -6.46
C LEU A 108 2.52 5.89 -6.81
N PHE A 109 2.67 5.03 -5.80
CA PHE A 109 3.21 3.69 -5.93
C PHE A 109 2.10 2.64 -5.97
N VAL A 110 2.42 1.48 -6.55
CA VAL A 110 1.51 0.33 -6.59
C VAL A 110 2.23 -0.90 -6.05
N ASN A 111 1.72 -1.42 -4.94
CA ASN A 111 2.07 -2.72 -4.41
C ASN A 111 0.92 -3.70 -4.72
N VAL A 112 1.24 -4.95 -4.95
CA VAL A 112 0.24 -6.00 -5.17
C VAL A 112 0.50 -7.23 -4.31
N TRP A 113 -0.57 -7.95 -3.95
CA TRP A 113 -0.54 -9.14 -3.08
C TRP A 113 -1.62 -10.14 -3.46
N THR A 114 -1.59 -11.40 -3.04
CA THR A 114 -0.39 -12.14 -2.67
C THR A 114 0.00 -12.95 -3.87
N VAL A 115 1.22 -12.84 -4.34
CA VAL A 115 1.69 -13.46 -5.58
C VAL A 115 2.69 -14.56 -5.23
N ASN A 116 2.29 -15.81 -5.42
CA ASN A 116 3.04 -16.98 -5.02
C ASN A 116 3.61 -17.79 -6.20
N LYS A 117 3.54 -17.23 -7.40
CA LYS A 117 4.13 -17.81 -8.61
C LYS A 117 5.15 -16.87 -9.22
N GLU A 118 6.36 -17.34 -9.44
CA GLU A 118 7.46 -16.56 -9.98
C GLU A 118 7.14 -15.93 -11.34
N GLU A 119 6.49 -16.68 -12.24
CA GLU A 119 6.07 -16.17 -13.57
C GLU A 119 5.09 -15.01 -13.45
N GLU A 120 4.14 -15.12 -12.53
CA GLU A 120 3.16 -14.05 -12.28
C GLU A 120 3.83 -12.82 -11.68
N MET A 121 4.78 -13.01 -10.76
CA MET A 121 5.56 -11.92 -10.19
C MET A 121 6.34 -11.17 -11.28
N LYS A 122 7.03 -11.90 -12.16
CA LYS A 122 7.76 -11.30 -13.28
C LYS A 122 6.83 -10.53 -14.20
N ARG A 123 5.68 -11.11 -14.56
CA ARG A 123 4.68 -10.42 -15.40
C ARG A 123 4.19 -9.11 -14.77
N LEU A 124 3.90 -9.13 -13.46
CA LEU A 124 3.43 -7.95 -12.75
C LEU A 124 4.49 -6.84 -12.68
N LEU A 125 5.75 -7.20 -12.42
CA LEU A 125 6.85 -6.24 -12.36
C LEU A 125 7.23 -5.70 -13.74
N ASP A 126 7.39 -6.59 -14.73
CA ASP A 126 7.99 -6.24 -16.03
C ASP A 126 6.95 -5.73 -17.06
N GLU A 127 5.72 -6.29 -17.07
CA GLU A 127 4.71 -5.97 -18.07
C GLU A 127 3.64 -5.02 -17.53
N VAL A 128 3.14 -5.27 -16.31
CA VAL A 128 2.12 -4.42 -15.67
C VAL A 128 2.77 -3.17 -15.07
N GLY A 129 3.99 -3.29 -14.56
CA GLY A 129 4.78 -2.17 -14.08
C GLY A 129 4.55 -1.83 -12.61
N VAL A 130 4.07 -2.78 -11.79
CA VAL A 130 3.92 -2.54 -10.34
C VAL A 130 5.28 -2.30 -9.67
N ASP A 131 5.29 -1.56 -8.59
CA ASP A 131 6.52 -1.19 -7.88
C ASP A 131 6.97 -2.26 -6.88
N MET A 132 6.02 -2.97 -6.28
CA MET A 132 6.27 -3.97 -5.26
C MET A 132 5.31 -5.15 -5.41
N VAL A 133 5.79 -6.33 -5.01
CA VAL A 133 5.00 -7.56 -4.96
C VAL A 133 5.15 -8.18 -3.58
N THR A 134 4.03 -8.47 -2.94
CA THR A 134 3.98 -9.23 -1.69
C THR A 134 3.81 -10.71 -2.00
N THR A 135 4.68 -11.54 -1.45
CA THR A 135 4.67 -12.99 -1.60
C THR A 135 4.86 -13.67 -0.24
N GLU A 136 4.34 -14.90 -0.12
CA GLU A 136 4.58 -15.79 1.03
C GLU A 136 5.79 -16.71 0.81
N TYR A 137 6.40 -16.68 -0.37
CA TYR A 137 7.51 -17.53 -0.75
C TYR A 137 8.77 -16.72 -1.02
N TYR A 138 9.90 -17.35 -0.77
CA TYR A 138 11.20 -16.85 -1.17
C TYR A 138 11.56 -17.46 -2.53
N PHE A 139 11.83 -16.63 -3.51
CA PHE A 139 12.32 -17.04 -4.83
C PHE A 139 13.82 -16.76 -4.92
N GLU A 140 14.60 -17.78 -5.26
CA GLU A 140 16.04 -17.66 -5.50
C GLU A 140 16.37 -17.01 -6.83
#